data_28d90245d317d3c6003dd3623635128e
#
_entry.id   28d90245d317d3c6003dd3623635128e
#
_cell.length_a   1.000
_cell.length_b   1.000
_cell.length_c   1.000
_cell.angle_alpha   90.00
_cell.angle_beta   90.00
_cell.angle_gamma   90.00
#
_symmetry.space_group_name_H-M   'P 1'
#
loop_
_entity.id
_entity.type
_entity.pdbx_description
1 polymer ?
#
loop_
_entity_poly.entity_id
_entity_poly.type
_entity_poly.pdbx_seq_one_letter_code
_entity_poly.pdbx_strand_id
1 'polypeptide(L)'
;KPNIILILADDLGYGDLGCFGQKQLKTPRLDAMAKAGMKFTQFYAGCTVCAPSRSVLLTGRHMGRTVVRGNSTAPIVIQPHQSTLASVLKGAGYQTACIGKWGVGTPDNFTNPNDVGFHHFFGYINMWHAHNFYPEFLIRNGKVVKLQNEVAQRWKAFQDPKQPMAGRGVAVKRSEYAPDLFIEDSLAFIRQNQKHPFFLY
;
A
#
# COMPACT_ATOMS: atom_id res chain seq x y z
N LYS A 1 3.37 -9.14 23.09
CA LYS A 1 2.49 -8.87 21.93
C LYS A 1 3.22 -9.35 20.68
N PRO A 2 2.58 -10.12 19.78
CA PRO A 2 3.22 -10.58 18.54
C PRO A 2 3.45 -9.41 17.57
N ASN A 3 4.46 -9.52 16.73
CA ASN A 3 4.61 -8.66 15.57
C ASN A 3 3.57 -9.04 14.50
N ILE A 4 3.07 -8.07 13.77
CA ILE A 4 2.07 -8.27 12.72
C ILE A 4 2.62 -7.71 11.42
N ILE A 5 2.71 -8.56 10.40
CA ILE A 5 3.03 -8.16 9.03
C ILE A 5 1.85 -8.53 8.15
N LEU A 6 1.23 -7.52 7.54
CA LEU A 6 0.10 -7.68 6.61
C LEU A 6 0.56 -7.34 5.19
N ILE A 7 0.70 -8.35 4.35
CA ILE A 7 1.09 -8.18 2.94
C ILE A 7 -0.17 -8.28 2.08
N LEU A 8 -0.53 -7.18 1.44
CA LEU A 8 -1.63 -7.11 0.49
C LEU A 8 -1.08 -7.03 -0.94
N ALA A 9 -1.30 -8.08 -1.71
CA ALA A 9 -1.01 -8.06 -3.14
C ALA A 9 -2.12 -7.32 -3.91
N ASP A 10 -1.73 -6.50 -4.87
CA ASP A 10 -2.66 -5.75 -5.73
C ASP A 10 -2.96 -6.58 -6.98
N ASP A 11 -4.24 -6.87 -7.21
CA ASP A 11 -4.75 -7.66 -8.35
C ASP A 11 -4.18 -9.10 -8.46
N LEU A 12 -3.81 -9.72 -7.34
CA LEU A 12 -3.39 -11.13 -7.32
C LEU A 12 -4.63 -12.04 -7.25
N GLY A 13 -4.78 -12.89 -8.26
CA GLY A 13 -5.88 -13.86 -8.33
C GLY A 13 -5.65 -15.08 -7.44
N TYR A 14 -6.74 -15.75 -7.04
CA TYR A 14 -6.68 -16.97 -6.25
C TYR A 14 -5.79 -18.05 -6.88
N GLY A 15 -5.87 -18.23 -8.20
CA GLY A 15 -5.10 -19.23 -8.94
C GLY A 15 -3.66 -18.83 -9.28
N ASP A 16 -3.15 -17.69 -8.79
CA ASP A 16 -1.80 -17.21 -9.14
C ASP A 16 -0.70 -17.76 -8.22
N LEU A 17 -1.08 -18.43 -7.12
CA LEU A 17 -0.16 -19.01 -6.16
C LEU A 17 -0.07 -20.55 -6.28
N GLY A 18 1.13 -21.10 -6.12
CA GLY A 18 1.35 -22.55 -6.16
C GLY A 18 0.50 -23.31 -5.14
N CYS A 19 0.37 -22.79 -3.91
CA CYS A 19 -0.47 -23.39 -2.87
C CYS A 19 -1.97 -23.42 -3.19
N PHE A 20 -2.43 -22.68 -4.21
CA PHE A 20 -3.79 -22.72 -4.75
C PHE A 20 -3.88 -23.36 -6.14
N GLY A 21 -2.80 -24.01 -6.61
CA GLY A 21 -2.83 -24.82 -7.82
C GLY A 21 -2.14 -24.23 -9.05
N GLN A 22 -1.49 -23.06 -8.93
CA GLN A 22 -0.66 -22.52 -10.01
C GLN A 22 0.47 -23.47 -10.37
N LYS A 23 0.65 -23.74 -11.68
CA LYS A 23 1.65 -24.67 -12.19
C LYS A 23 2.75 -24.02 -13.04
N GLN A 24 2.43 -22.90 -13.70
CA GLN A 24 3.35 -22.20 -14.60
C GLN A 24 4.30 -21.28 -13.83
N LEU A 25 3.76 -20.50 -12.90
CA LEU A 25 4.54 -19.62 -12.02
C LEU A 25 4.82 -20.34 -10.70
N LYS A 26 6.04 -20.21 -10.21
CA LYS A 26 6.45 -20.82 -8.94
C LYS A 26 6.49 -19.76 -7.84
N THR A 27 5.82 -20.04 -6.73
CA THR A 27 5.76 -19.16 -5.55
C THR A 27 6.27 -19.88 -4.29
N PRO A 28 7.53 -20.40 -4.28
CA PRO A 28 7.99 -21.36 -3.28
C PRO A 28 7.99 -20.79 -1.86
N ARG A 29 8.22 -19.48 -1.68
CA ARG A 29 8.21 -18.85 -0.35
C ARG A 29 6.80 -18.70 0.20
N LEU A 30 5.83 -18.32 -0.65
CA LEU A 30 4.42 -18.22 -0.28
C LEU A 30 3.82 -19.61 -0.04
N ASP A 31 4.21 -20.59 -0.85
CA ASP A 31 3.79 -21.99 -0.67
C ASP A 31 4.31 -22.56 0.65
N ALA A 32 5.57 -22.25 1.02
CA ALA A 32 6.13 -22.63 2.31
C ALA A 32 5.39 -21.97 3.48
N MET A 33 5.04 -20.70 3.34
CA MET A 33 4.24 -19.97 4.33
C MET A 33 2.85 -20.59 4.51
N ALA A 34 2.17 -20.93 3.41
CA ALA A 34 0.88 -21.61 3.45
C ALA A 34 0.95 -23.00 4.10
N LYS A 35 2.06 -23.72 3.89
CA LYS A 35 2.30 -25.04 4.51
C LYS A 35 2.58 -24.93 6.02
N ALA A 36 3.28 -23.89 6.44
CA ALA A 36 3.66 -23.69 7.85
C ALA A 36 2.58 -23.00 8.68
N GLY A 37 1.62 -22.35 8.04
CA GLY A 37 0.56 -21.58 8.69
C GLY A 37 -0.85 -22.06 8.34
N MET A 38 -1.78 -21.13 8.32
CA MET A 38 -3.17 -21.38 7.95
C MET A 38 -3.47 -20.85 6.55
N LYS A 39 -4.08 -21.70 5.72
CA LYS A 39 -4.53 -21.36 4.37
C LYS A 39 -6.05 -21.17 4.37
N PHE A 40 -6.51 -19.96 4.05
CA PHE A 40 -7.93 -19.66 3.90
C PHE A 40 -8.39 -19.94 2.47
N THR A 41 -9.34 -20.84 2.30
CA THR A 41 -9.92 -21.18 1.00
C THR A 41 -11.13 -20.33 0.62
N GLN A 42 -11.67 -19.59 1.59
CA GLN A 42 -12.85 -18.72 1.45
C GLN A 42 -12.55 -17.36 2.08
N PHE A 43 -11.61 -16.62 1.52
CA PHE A 43 -11.26 -15.27 1.94
C PHE A 43 -11.47 -14.31 0.78
N TYR A 44 -12.37 -13.35 0.94
CA TYR A 44 -12.79 -12.43 -0.11
C TYR A 44 -12.36 -11.01 0.19
N ALA A 45 -11.87 -10.30 -0.83
CA ALA A 45 -11.62 -8.87 -0.73
C ALA A 45 -12.94 -8.11 -0.51
N GLY A 46 -12.87 -6.99 0.20
CA GLY A 46 -14.05 -6.18 0.51
C GLY A 46 -14.71 -5.50 -0.69
N CYS A 47 -13.98 -5.41 -1.82
CA CYS A 47 -14.47 -4.89 -3.10
C CYS A 47 -13.58 -5.42 -4.23
N THR A 48 -14.08 -5.36 -5.46
CA THR A 48 -13.38 -5.81 -6.68
C THR A 48 -12.34 -4.82 -7.22
N VAL A 49 -12.29 -3.59 -6.70
CA VAL A 49 -11.32 -2.55 -7.12
C VAL A 49 -10.52 -2.03 -5.92
N CYS A 50 -9.33 -1.48 -6.20
CA CYS A 50 -8.27 -1.25 -5.21
C CYS A 50 -8.64 -0.29 -4.08
N ALA A 51 -9.05 0.95 -4.34
CA ALA A 51 -9.28 1.94 -3.30
C ALA A 51 -10.39 1.53 -2.30
N PRO A 52 -11.59 1.12 -2.73
CA PRO A 52 -12.62 0.72 -1.78
C PRO A 52 -12.27 -0.58 -1.04
N SER A 53 -11.58 -1.54 -1.68
CA SER A 53 -11.11 -2.75 -1.01
C SER A 53 -10.14 -2.41 0.14
N ARG A 54 -9.20 -1.48 -0.10
CA ARG A 54 -8.27 -0.98 0.94
C ARG A 54 -9.00 -0.24 2.04
N SER A 55 -10.00 0.57 1.70
CA SER A 55 -10.83 1.26 2.69
C SER A 55 -11.58 0.28 3.60
N VAL A 56 -12.17 -0.77 3.02
CA VAL A 56 -12.82 -1.85 3.80
C VAL A 56 -11.83 -2.52 4.74
N LEU A 57 -10.66 -2.92 4.24
CA LEU A 57 -9.63 -3.58 5.02
C LEU A 57 -9.15 -2.71 6.18
N LEU A 58 -8.82 -1.44 5.90
CA LEU A 58 -8.24 -0.54 6.88
C LEU A 58 -9.23 -0.05 7.94
N THR A 59 -10.50 0.13 7.57
CA THR A 59 -11.52 0.67 8.48
C THR A 59 -12.39 -0.39 9.14
N GLY A 60 -12.35 -1.64 8.67
CA GLY A 60 -13.25 -2.71 9.11
C GLY A 60 -14.71 -2.47 8.73
N ARG A 61 -15.00 -1.55 7.81
CA ARG A 61 -16.35 -1.19 7.38
C ARG A 61 -16.65 -1.79 6.02
N HIS A 62 -17.74 -2.56 5.91
CA HIS A 62 -18.17 -3.11 4.62
C HIS A 62 -18.56 -2.01 3.61
N MET A 63 -18.67 -2.35 2.33
CA MET A 63 -18.91 -1.41 1.22
C MET A 63 -20.10 -0.47 1.41
N GLY A 64 -21.16 -0.89 2.08
CA GLY A 64 -22.31 -0.04 2.37
C GLY A 64 -22.05 1.05 3.42
N ARG A 65 -20.95 0.96 4.18
CA ARG A 65 -20.60 1.88 5.26
C ARG A 65 -19.25 2.55 5.12
N THR A 66 -18.37 2.05 4.25
CA THR A 66 -17.09 2.72 3.99
C THR A 66 -17.29 4.03 3.23
N VAL A 67 -16.40 4.99 3.42
CA VAL A 67 -16.45 6.28 2.73
C VAL A 67 -15.89 6.19 1.32
N VAL A 68 -14.90 5.33 1.09
CA VAL A 68 -14.29 5.11 -0.22
C VAL A 68 -15.02 3.97 -0.91
N ARG A 69 -15.84 4.30 -1.93
CA ARG A 69 -16.72 3.34 -2.61
C ARG A 69 -16.36 3.09 -4.08
N GLY A 70 -15.32 3.71 -4.58
CA GLY A 70 -14.89 3.55 -5.97
C GLY A 70 -13.50 4.14 -6.21
N ASN A 71 -12.96 3.85 -7.38
CA ASN A 71 -11.74 4.45 -7.91
C ASN A 71 -12.10 5.78 -8.59
N SER A 72 -12.46 6.78 -7.81
CA SER A 72 -12.81 8.11 -8.32
C SER A 72 -11.60 9.04 -8.29
N THR A 73 -11.59 10.03 -9.18
CA THR A 73 -10.70 11.20 -9.08
C THR A 73 -11.17 12.18 -8.00
N ALA A 74 -12.39 12.02 -7.49
CA ALA A 74 -12.88 12.81 -6.37
C ALA A 74 -12.12 12.46 -5.08
N PRO A 75 -11.90 13.41 -4.18
CA PRO A 75 -11.14 13.22 -2.95
C PRO A 75 -11.96 12.48 -1.90
N ILE A 76 -12.23 11.20 -2.15
CA ILE A 76 -12.85 10.32 -1.17
C ILE A 76 -11.72 9.63 -0.41
N VAL A 77 -11.49 10.06 0.81
CA VAL A 77 -10.36 9.64 1.63
C VAL A 77 -10.83 9.14 2.99
N ILE A 78 -10.06 8.26 3.62
CA ILE A 78 -10.27 7.92 5.03
C ILE A 78 -9.98 9.17 5.86
N GLN A 79 -10.95 9.62 6.64
CA GLN A 79 -10.79 10.83 7.44
C GLN A 79 -9.97 10.57 8.72
N PRO A 80 -9.17 11.54 9.21
CA PRO A 80 -8.32 11.37 10.39
C PRO A 80 -9.07 10.94 11.67
N HIS A 81 -10.36 11.31 11.80
CA HIS A 81 -11.20 10.92 12.93
C HIS A 81 -11.75 9.49 12.83
N GLN A 82 -11.58 8.81 11.70
CA GLN A 82 -12.06 7.45 11.52
C GLN A 82 -11.04 6.46 12.09
N SER A 83 -11.54 5.52 12.88
CA SER A 83 -10.73 4.40 13.35
C SER A 83 -10.25 3.54 12.18
N THR A 84 -8.96 3.24 12.19
CA THR A 84 -8.32 2.33 11.25
C THR A 84 -7.63 1.20 11.99
N LEU A 85 -7.32 0.12 11.29
CA LEU A 85 -6.50 -0.96 11.84
C LEU A 85 -5.18 -0.41 12.45
N ALA A 86 -4.56 0.55 11.77
CA ALA A 86 -3.34 1.19 12.26
C ALA A 86 -3.56 2.02 13.53
N SER A 87 -4.62 2.84 13.59
CA SER A 87 -4.91 3.66 14.78
C SER A 87 -5.24 2.81 16.01
N VAL A 88 -5.95 1.70 15.82
CA VAL A 88 -6.25 0.73 16.90
C VAL A 88 -4.97 0.08 17.41
N LEU A 89 -4.10 -0.41 16.52
CA LEU A 89 -2.83 -1.04 16.89
C LEU A 89 -1.86 -0.02 17.50
N LYS A 90 -1.81 1.21 16.98
CA LYS A 90 -1.05 2.31 17.59
C LYS A 90 -1.51 2.57 19.02
N GLY A 91 -2.83 2.67 19.26
CA GLY A 91 -3.41 2.81 20.60
C GLY A 91 -3.08 1.63 21.51
N ALA A 92 -2.88 0.44 20.96
CA ALA A 92 -2.42 -0.74 21.67
C ALA A 92 -0.89 -0.79 21.89
N GLY A 93 -0.14 0.26 21.52
CA GLY A 93 1.30 0.39 21.74
C GLY A 93 2.19 -0.26 20.68
N TYR A 94 1.65 -0.51 19.48
CA TYR A 94 2.45 -0.99 18.35
C TYR A 94 3.16 0.17 17.64
N GLN A 95 4.38 -0.07 17.16
CA GLN A 95 4.99 0.74 16.12
C GLN A 95 4.36 0.37 14.78
N THR A 96 3.85 1.34 14.04
CA THR A 96 3.01 1.09 12.85
C THR A 96 3.64 1.67 11.60
N ALA A 97 3.74 0.88 10.53
CA ALA A 97 4.21 1.32 9.23
C ALA A 97 3.26 0.92 8.10
N CYS A 98 3.15 1.79 7.10
CA CYS A 98 2.54 1.51 5.81
C CYS A 98 3.59 1.71 4.72
N ILE A 99 3.89 0.66 3.95
CA ILE A 99 4.90 0.70 2.90
C ILE A 99 4.29 0.17 1.60
N GLY A 100 4.42 0.95 0.52
CA GLY A 100 3.84 0.62 -0.76
C GLY A 100 2.64 1.48 -1.15
N LYS A 101 1.59 0.85 -1.69
CA LYS A 101 0.40 1.56 -2.16
C LYS A 101 -0.58 1.88 -1.03
N TRP A 102 -0.73 3.17 -0.72
CA TRP A 102 -1.82 3.63 0.14
C TRP A 102 -3.17 3.54 -0.57
N GLY A 103 -3.37 4.30 -1.64
CA GLY A 103 -4.48 4.17 -2.58
C GLY A 103 -5.84 4.67 -2.09
N VAL A 104 -5.96 5.21 -0.88
CA VAL A 104 -7.19 5.75 -0.28
C VAL A 104 -7.04 7.20 0.16
N GLY A 105 -6.21 7.94 -0.55
CA GLY A 105 -5.95 9.36 -0.38
C GLY A 105 -5.63 10.03 -1.69
N THR A 106 -5.65 11.36 -1.70
CA THR A 106 -5.17 12.20 -2.79
C THR A 106 -4.14 13.18 -2.28
N PRO A 107 -3.24 13.71 -3.13
CA PRO A 107 -2.24 14.67 -2.70
C PRO A 107 -2.83 15.95 -2.07
N ASP A 108 -3.99 16.37 -2.52
CA ASP A 108 -4.61 17.64 -2.11
C ASP A 108 -5.48 17.54 -0.85
N ASN A 109 -5.98 16.35 -0.53
CA ASN A 109 -6.79 16.07 0.66
C ASN A 109 -6.08 15.02 1.50
N PHE A 110 -5.08 15.46 2.18
CA PHE A 110 -4.19 14.67 2.99
C PHE A 110 -4.90 13.81 4.03
N THR A 111 -5.28 12.62 3.62
CA THR A 111 -5.10 11.55 4.56
C THR A 111 -3.77 10.89 4.24
N ASN A 112 -2.72 11.54 4.68
CA ASN A 112 -1.45 10.87 4.85
C ASN A 112 -1.71 9.63 5.71
N PRO A 113 -1.15 8.49 5.38
CA PRO A 113 -1.19 7.34 6.28
C PRO A 113 -0.80 7.67 7.72
N ASN A 114 0.08 8.65 7.90
CA ASN A 114 0.48 9.15 9.22
C ASN A 114 -0.68 9.77 10.02
N ASP A 115 -1.65 10.41 9.36
CA ASP A 115 -2.81 11.05 10.01
C ASP A 115 -3.84 10.04 10.51
N VAL A 116 -3.81 8.82 10.00
CA VAL A 116 -4.76 7.74 10.30
C VAL A 116 -4.15 6.57 11.05
N GLY A 117 -3.01 6.80 11.72
CA GLY A 117 -2.46 5.88 12.70
C GLY A 117 -1.12 5.23 12.38
N PHE A 118 -0.52 5.50 11.23
CA PHE A 118 0.82 5.01 10.92
C PHE A 118 1.90 5.98 11.44
N HIS A 119 2.92 5.46 12.14
CA HIS A 119 4.09 6.23 12.52
C HIS A 119 5.03 6.46 11.34
N HIS A 120 5.09 5.49 10.43
CA HIS A 120 5.95 5.52 9.24
C HIS A 120 5.14 5.24 7.98
N PHE A 121 5.40 6.00 6.93
CA PHE A 121 4.89 5.79 5.60
C PHE A 121 5.99 5.94 4.56
N PHE A 122 6.07 5.01 3.62
CA PHE A 122 6.88 5.15 2.41
C PHE A 122 6.17 4.50 1.22
N GLY A 123 5.84 5.27 0.18
CA GLY A 123 5.19 4.69 -0.99
C GLY A 123 4.38 5.66 -1.84
N TYR A 124 3.31 5.13 -2.41
CA TYR A 124 2.38 5.82 -3.28
C TYR A 124 1.16 6.31 -2.51
N ILE A 125 0.85 7.60 -2.56
CA ILE A 125 -0.35 8.14 -1.91
C ILE A 125 -1.61 7.76 -2.68
N ASN A 126 -1.68 8.08 -3.98
CA ASN A 126 -2.86 7.80 -4.79
C ASN A 126 -2.73 6.49 -5.58
N MET A 127 -3.87 5.98 -6.04
CA MET A 127 -3.91 4.72 -6.79
C MET A 127 -3.29 4.83 -8.18
N TRP A 128 -3.36 5.99 -8.83
CA TRP A 128 -2.81 6.18 -10.19
C TRP A 128 -1.29 6.14 -10.21
N HIS A 129 -0.66 6.74 -9.21
CA HIS A 129 0.78 6.71 -9.01
C HIS A 129 1.30 5.27 -8.87
N ALA A 130 0.58 4.43 -8.15
CA ALA A 130 0.97 3.06 -7.87
C ALA A 130 0.99 2.13 -9.11
N HIS A 131 0.47 2.58 -10.24
CA HIS A 131 0.57 1.85 -11.52
C HIS A 131 1.89 2.12 -12.27
N ASN A 132 2.74 3.00 -11.76
CA ASN A 132 4.07 3.27 -12.29
C ASN A 132 5.13 2.66 -11.37
N PHE A 133 5.72 1.55 -11.76
CA PHE A 133 6.75 0.85 -10.97
C PHE A 133 8.12 1.54 -10.98
N TYR A 134 8.33 2.49 -11.88
CA TYR A 134 9.51 3.35 -11.97
C TYR A 134 9.10 4.83 -11.94
N PRO A 135 8.51 5.30 -10.82
CA PRO A 135 8.02 6.67 -10.71
C PRO A 135 9.18 7.66 -10.59
N GLU A 136 8.96 8.94 -10.92
CA GLU A 136 9.95 10.01 -10.69
C GLU A 136 10.04 10.42 -9.22
N PHE A 137 9.05 10.02 -8.41
CA PHE A 137 9.06 10.29 -6.96
C PHE A 137 8.21 9.27 -6.20
N LEU A 138 8.47 9.19 -4.90
CA LEU A 138 7.62 8.54 -3.89
C LEU A 138 7.37 9.53 -2.74
N ILE A 139 6.54 9.13 -1.78
CA ILE A 139 6.27 9.95 -0.59
C ILE A 139 6.77 9.20 0.65
N ARG A 140 7.53 9.91 1.50
CA ARG A 140 7.95 9.43 2.82
C ARG A 140 7.46 10.40 3.89
N ASN A 141 6.54 9.94 4.74
CA ASN A 141 6.00 10.74 5.85
C ASN A 141 5.58 12.17 5.40
N GLY A 142 4.81 12.26 4.32
CA GLY A 142 4.34 13.53 3.76
C GLY A 142 5.36 14.31 2.92
N LYS A 143 6.61 13.82 2.80
CA LYS A 143 7.66 14.49 2.02
C LYS A 143 7.93 13.74 0.71
N VAL A 144 8.15 14.51 -0.36
CA VAL A 144 8.53 13.97 -1.67
C VAL A 144 9.96 13.44 -1.63
N VAL A 145 10.14 12.20 -2.05
CA VAL A 145 11.42 11.56 -2.30
C VAL A 145 11.58 11.43 -3.81
N LYS A 146 12.48 12.22 -4.40
CA LYS A 146 12.78 12.16 -5.84
C LYS A 146 13.60 10.91 -6.16
N LEU A 147 13.27 10.27 -7.25
CA LEU A 147 13.95 9.10 -7.80
C LEU A 147 14.67 9.45 -9.12
N GLN A 148 15.62 8.60 -9.52
CA GLN A 148 16.44 8.79 -10.73
C GLN A 148 15.75 8.28 -12.01
N ASN A 149 14.45 8.04 -11.96
CA ASN A 149 13.63 7.61 -13.08
C ASN A 149 13.20 8.81 -13.93
N GLU A 150 12.84 8.55 -15.19
CA GLU A 150 12.24 9.56 -16.06
C GLU A 150 11.00 8.98 -16.74
N VAL A 151 9.91 9.74 -16.75
CA VAL A 151 8.67 9.35 -17.45
C VAL A 151 8.60 10.00 -18.84
N ALA A 152 7.84 9.37 -19.75
CA ALA A 152 7.64 9.89 -21.10
C ALA A 152 7.05 11.31 -21.07
N GLN A 153 7.48 12.15 -22.02
CA GLN A 153 7.12 13.58 -22.11
C GLN A 153 5.61 13.85 -22.02
N ARG A 154 4.77 13.00 -22.62
CA ARG A 154 3.29 13.10 -22.53
C ARG A 154 2.73 13.02 -21.12
N TRP A 155 3.49 12.52 -20.15
CA TRP A 155 3.10 12.36 -18.74
C TRP A 155 3.72 13.39 -17.81
N LYS A 156 4.57 14.30 -18.33
CA LYS A 156 5.29 15.28 -17.49
C LYS A 156 4.36 16.20 -16.68
N ALA A 157 3.17 16.51 -17.21
CA ALA A 157 2.17 17.28 -16.49
C ALA A 157 1.70 16.64 -15.17
N PHE A 158 1.84 15.31 -15.04
CA PHE A 158 1.42 14.57 -13.86
C PHE A 158 2.55 14.35 -12.83
N GLN A 159 3.70 14.98 -13.00
CA GLN A 159 4.83 14.80 -12.07
C GLN A 159 4.83 15.83 -10.93
N ASP A 160 3.92 16.77 -10.91
CA ASP A 160 3.67 17.61 -9.74
C ASP A 160 2.92 16.77 -8.67
N PRO A 161 3.54 16.55 -7.47
CA PRO A 161 2.92 15.76 -6.41
C PRO A 161 1.57 16.28 -5.91
N LYS A 162 1.22 17.54 -6.20
CA LYS A 162 -0.06 18.18 -5.82
C LYS A 162 -1.20 17.88 -6.79
N GLN A 163 -0.91 17.34 -7.96
CA GLN A 163 -1.94 17.04 -8.95
C GLN A 163 -2.75 15.78 -8.56
N PRO A 164 -4.07 15.74 -8.86
CA PRO A 164 -4.91 14.58 -8.53
C PRO A 164 -4.41 13.25 -9.12
N MET A 165 -3.73 13.30 -10.26
CA MET A 165 -3.17 12.13 -10.93
C MET A 165 -1.64 12.08 -10.84
N ALA A 166 -1.07 12.66 -9.78
CA ALA A 166 0.36 12.76 -9.55
C ALA A 166 1.06 11.40 -9.68
N GLY A 167 2.23 11.41 -10.31
CA GLY A 167 3.09 10.24 -10.51
C GLY A 167 2.65 9.28 -11.62
N ARG A 168 1.50 9.52 -12.26
CA ARG A 168 1.04 8.72 -13.38
C ARG A 168 2.03 8.80 -14.54
N GLY A 169 2.27 7.65 -15.20
CA GLY A 169 3.08 7.66 -16.41
C GLY A 169 3.71 6.33 -16.75
N VAL A 170 4.46 6.35 -17.84
CA VAL A 170 5.28 5.23 -18.30
C VAL A 170 6.74 5.69 -18.30
N ALA A 171 7.58 4.98 -17.58
CA ALA A 171 9.00 5.32 -17.48
C ALA A 171 9.76 5.03 -18.78
N VAL A 172 10.54 6.00 -19.22
CA VAL A 172 11.50 5.90 -20.33
C VAL A 172 12.93 5.65 -19.83
N LYS A 173 13.24 6.11 -18.60
CA LYS A 173 14.45 5.74 -17.87
C LYS A 173 14.06 5.01 -16.59
N ARG A 174 14.62 3.83 -16.39
CA ARG A 174 14.27 2.88 -15.31
C ARG A 174 15.49 2.58 -14.46
N SER A 175 15.78 3.43 -13.48
CA SER A 175 16.97 3.32 -12.62
C SER A 175 16.63 2.72 -11.25
N GLU A 176 15.48 3.06 -10.68
CA GLU A 176 15.07 2.66 -9.34
C GLU A 176 13.69 2.01 -9.40
N TYR A 177 13.64 0.72 -9.12
CA TYR A 177 12.41 -0.07 -9.08
C TYR A 177 11.73 0.11 -7.72
N ALA A 178 10.55 0.68 -7.69
CA ALA A 178 9.88 1.03 -6.44
C ALA A 178 9.66 -0.17 -5.48
N PRO A 179 9.28 -1.39 -5.95
CA PRO A 179 9.16 -2.54 -5.05
C PRO A 179 10.45 -2.91 -4.32
N ASP A 180 11.64 -2.74 -4.94
CA ASP A 180 12.92 -3.00 -4.26
C ASP A 180 13.12 -2.00 -3.12
N LEU A 181 12.82 -0.71 -3.35
CA LEU A 181 12.85 0.32 -2.31
C LEU A 181 11.87 0.02 -1.17
N PHE A 182 10.70 -0.54 -1.47
CA PHE A 182 9.73 -0.94 -0.44
C PHE A 182 10.24 -2.12 0.39
N ILE A 183 10.91 -3.08 -0.22
CA ILE A 183 11.53 -4.21 0.51
C ILE A 183 12.62 -3.69 1.44
N GLU A 184 13.51 -2.82 0.94
CA GLU A 184 14.59 -2.21 1.75
C GLU A 184 14.04 -1.44 2.93
N ASP A 185 13.04 -0.58 2.73
CA ASP A 185 12.40 0.21 3.79
C ASP A 185 11.68 -0.68 4.81
N SER A 186 11.00 -1.73 4.34
CA SER A 186 10.33 -2.72 5.20
C SER A 186 11.32 -3.45 6.10
N LEU A 187 12.44 -3.91 5.55
CA LEU A 187 13.50 -4.57 6.32
C LEU A 187 14.17 -3.61 7.31
N ALA A 188 14.37 -2.35 6.92
CA ALA A 188 14.89 -1.32 7.81
C ALA A 188 13.93 -1.06 8.98
N PHE A 189 12.63 -0.92 8.71
CA PHE A 189 11.60 -0.77 9.75
C PHE A 189 11.57 -1.95 10.72
N ILE A 190 11.62 -3.18 10.22
CA ILE A 190 11.66 -4.40 11.07
C ILE A 190 12.90 -4.38 11.96
N ARG A 191 14.09 -4.09 11.41
CA ARG A 191 15.35 -4.04 12.17
C ARG A 191 15.32 -2.97 13.26
N GLN A 192 14.75 -1.81 12.99
CA GLN A 192 14.65 -0.70 13.95
C GLN A 192 13.69 -1.02 15.10
N ASN A 193 12.70 -1.88 14.88
CA ASN A 193 11.63 -2.14 15.83
C ASN A 193 11.70 -3.53 16.50
N GLN A 194 12.84 -4.22 16.45
CA GLN A 194 13.00 -5.58 17.03
C GLN A 194 12.66 -5.68 18.52
N LYS A 195 12.75 -4.59 19.25
CA LYS A 195 12.49 -4.55 20.71
C LYS A 195 11.06 -4.11 21.07
N HIS A 196 10.25 -3.79 20.07
CA HIS A 196 8.89 -3.30 20.26
C HIS A 196 7.91 -4.10 19.40
N PRO A 197 6.67 -4.33 19.84
CA PRO A 197 5.67 -4.89 18.96
C PRO A 197 5.44 -3.93 17.79
N PHE A 198 5.39 -4.46 16.58
CA PHE A 198 5.16 -3.65 15.40
C PHE A 198 4.06 -4.23 14.50
N PHE A 199 3.42 -3.32 13.77
CA PHE A 199 2.50 -3.61 12.68
C PHE A 199 3.07 -3.00 11.38
N LEU A 200 3.35 -3.84 10.42
CA LEU A 200 3.80 -3.46 9.09
C LEU A 200 2.74 -3.87 8.05
N TYR A 201 2.15 -2.86 7.40
CA TYR A 201 1.24 -3.00 6.26
C TYR A 201 1.97 -2.63 4.97
#